data_6d58b4102ca5cd48fb77db3b11f5fd57
#
_entry.id   6d58b4102ca5cd48fb77db3b11f5fd57
#
_cell.length_a   1.000
_cell.length_b   1.000
_cell.length_c   1.000
_cell.angle_alpha   90.00
_cell.angle_beta   90.00
_cell.angle_gamma   90.00
#
_symmetry.space_group_name_H-M   'P 1'
#
loop_
_entity.id
_entity.type
_entity.pdbx_description
1 polymer ?
#
loop_
_entity_poly.entity_id
_entity_poly.type
_entity_poly.pdbx_seq_one_letter_code
_entity_poly.pdbx_strand_id
1 'polypeptide(L)'
;MVLSLYLPYIRLRKRSWQVDERILRQHILPTFARHPLQDISRNDVEIWLGLLAAKGLAPATCNRILSVFKSICSLAVIRGVLPVSPCMGIAPFPTRQLRERYLTQHEARRLLQALHGSPRLEAKALQLLLLTGARKSEILKARWEHIHLEKHLLTVPLSKSNRPRHIVLSDEAVAIIRHLPRRPDCPWLFPGRTAGRPLSDIYLFWNHLRRQLNLADVRIHDLRHTFASILVNAGHSLYEVQRLLGHRDPRTTMRYAHLGHDSLLAAAGTVSIFLGNTSITTA
;
A
#
# COMPACT_ATOMS: atom_id res chain seq x y z
N MET A 1 -27.62 7.19 -17.76
CA MET A 1 -27.54 5.87 -17.11
C MET A 1 -26.30 5.68 -16.23
N VAL A 2 -25.06 5.83 -16.72
CA VAL A 2 -23.87 5.63 -15.92
C VAL A 2 -23.79 6.58 -14.72
N LEU A 3 -24.06 7.87 -14.91
CA LEU A 3 -24.03 8.86 -13.84
C LEU A 3 -25.17 8.67 -12.83
N SER A 4 -26.35 8.26 -13.28
CA SER A 4 -27.53 8.11 -12.43
C SER A 4 -27.61 6.77 -11.70
N LEU A 5 -26.98 5.72 -12.21
CA LEU A 5 -27.01 4.38 -11.61
C LEU A 5 -25.69 3.97 -10.97
N TYR A 6 -24.57 4.15 -11.69
CA TYR A 6 -23.27 3.67 -11.21
C TYR A 6 -22.70 4.51 -10.06
N LEU A 7 -22.72 5.84 -10.18
CA LEU A 7 -22.16 6.70 -9.12
C LEU A 7 -22.88 6.57 -7.78
N PRO A 8 -24.25 6.61 -7.70
CA PRO A 8 -24.94 6.34 -6.44
C PRO A 8 -24.61 4.97 -5.87
N TYR A 9 -24.56 3.94 -6.72
CA TYR A 9 -24.24 2.58 -6.31
C TYR A 9 -22.85 2.45 -5.67
N ILE A 10 -21.81 3.03 -6.29
CA ILE A 10 -20.44 2.94 -5.75
C ILE A 10 -20.22 3.84 -4.54
N ARG A 11 -20.90 4.97 -4.43
CA ARG A 11 -20.82 5.87 -3.26
C ARG A 11 -21.20 5.15 -1.96
N LEU A 12 -22.19 4.28 -2.01
CA LEU A 12 -22.63 3.50 -0.85
C LEU A 12 -21.69 2.33 -0.51
N ARG A 13 -20.92 1.82 -1.49
CA ARG A 13 -20.16 0.56 -1.36
C ARG A 13 -18.65 0.72 -1.37
N LYS A 14 -18.14 1.83 -1.84
CA LYS A 14 -16.71 2.01 -2.09
C LYS A 14 -16.19 3.33 -1.49
N ARG A 15 -15.30 3.24 -0.52
CA ARG A 15 -14.66 4.43 0.08
C ARG A 15 -13.90 5.30 -0.93
N SER A 16 -13.32 4.69 -1.96
CA SER A 16 -12.55 5.39 -3.01
C SER A 16 -13.36 5.71 -4.25
N TRP A 17 -14.67 5.89 -4.12
CA TRP A 17 -15.58 6.19 -5.24
C TRP A 17 -15.18 7.44 -6.05
N GLN A 18 -14.55 8.45 -5.39
CA GLN A 18 -14.07 9.66 -6.07
C GLN A 18 -13.00 9.35 -7.13
N VAL A 19 -12.18 8.32 -6.91
CA VAL A 19 -11.19 7.87 -7.89
C VAL A 19 -11.88 7.28 -9.12
N ASP A 20 -12.91 6.47 -8.91
CA ASP A 20 -13.69 5.89 -10.00
C ASP A 20 -14.49 6.97 -10.74
N GLU A 21 -15.05 7.95 -10.04
CA GLU A 21 -15.74 9.09 -10.65
C GLU A 21 -14.77 9.92 -11.52
N ARG A 22 -13.55 10.17 -11.04
CA ARG A 22 -12.53 10.87 -11.83
C ARG A 22 -12.17 10.09 -13.08
N ILE A 23 -11.94 8.77 -12.97
CA ILE A 23 -11.66 7.90 -14.13
C ILE A 23 -12.82 7.94 -15.11
N LEU A 24 -14.05 7.84 -14.62
CA LEU A 24 -15.25 7.91 -15.43
C LEU A 24 -15.30 9.21 -16.24
N ARG A 25 -15.14 10.37 -15.58
CA ARG A 25 -15.20 11.68 -16.22
C ARG A 25 -14.05 11.95 -17.17
N GLN A 26 -12.83 11.52 -16.84
CA GLN A 26 -11.62 11.84 -17.61
C GLN A 26 -11.36 10.88 -18.78
N HIS A 27 -11.79 9.62 -18.67
CA HIS A 27 -11.38 8.59 -19.64
C HIS A 27 -12.55 7.85 -20.29
N ILE A 28 -13.67 7.63 -19.58
CA ILE A 28 -14.77 6.80 -20.09
C ILE A 28 -15.80 7.66 -20.81
N LEU A 29 -16.33 8.69 -20.15
CA LEU A 29 -17.35 9.56 -20.72
C LEU A 29 -16.90 10.28 -22.01
N PRO A 30 -15.66 10.77 -22.14
CA PRO A 30 -15.25 11.43 -23.39
C PRO A 30 -15.39 10.55 -24.64
N THR A 31 -15.29 9.22 -24.46
CA THR A 31 -15.44 8.26 -25.58
C THR A 31 -16.87 7.75 -25.70
N PHE A 32 -17.47 7.34 -24.58
CA PHE A 32 -18.71 6.55 -24.64
C PHE A 32 -19.99 7.32 -24.20
N ALA A 33 -19.91 8.61 -23.86
CA ALA A 33 -21.09 9.33 -23.33
C ALA A 33 -22.26 9.41 -24.33
N ARG A 34 -21.96 9.44 -25.63
CA ARG A 34 -22.94 9.54 -26.72
C ARG A 34 -23.42 8.20 -27.27
N HIS A 35 -22.84 7.09 -26.82
CA HIS A 35 -23.19 5.76 -27.26
C HIS A 35 -24.11 5.09 -26.25
N PRO A 36 -25.26 4.53 -26.67
CA PRO A 36 -26.01 3.61 -25.81
C PRO A 36 -25.10 2.45 -25.38
N LEU A 37 -25.22 2.02 -24.13
CA LEU A 37 -24.32 1.00 -23.59
C LEU A 37 -24.48 -0.35 -24.31
N GLN A 38 -25.69 -0.58 -24.86
CA GLN A 38 -26.02 -1.81 -25.63
C GLN A 38 -25.28 -1.87 -26.95
N ASP A 39 -24.93 -0.71 -27.54
CA ASP A 39 -24.27 -0.62 -28.84
C ASP A 39 -22.75 -0.73 -28.76
N ILE A 40 -22.20 -0.71 -27.54
CA ILE A 40 -20.77 -0.82 -27.32
C ILE A 40 -20.37 -2.30 -27.47
N SER A 41 -19.60 -2.58 -28.52
CA SER A 41 -19.05 -3.91 -28.76
C SER A 41 -17.73 -4.14 -28.01
N ARG A 42 -17.28 -5.40 -27.96
CA ARG A 42 -15.97 -5.76 -27.47
C ARG A 42 -14.84 -5.05 -28.27
N ASN A 43 -14.99 -5.00 -29.57
CA ASN A 43 -14.02 -4.36 -30.45
C ASN A 43 -13.85 -2.86 -30.13
N ASP A 44 -14.96 -2.15 -29.85
CA ASP A 44 -14.90 -0.73 -29.46
C ASP A 44 -14.10 -0.53 -28.16
N VAL A 45 -14.24 -1.46 -27.20
CA VAL A 45 -13.48 -1.41 -25.94
C VAL A 45 -12.00 -1.70 -26.17
N GLU A 46 -11.66 -2.64 -27.04
CA GLU A 46 -10.26 -2.96 -27.39
C GLU A 46 -9.59 -1.79 -28.14
N ILE A 47 -10.28 -1.18 -29.10
CA ILE A 47 -9.80 0.02 -29.80
C ILE A 47 -9.59 1.17 -28.81
N TRP A 48 -10.57 1.43 -27.96
CA TRP A 48 -10.48 2.48 -26.93
C TRP A 48 -9.28 2.26 -25.99
N LEU A 49 -9.02 1.04 -25.54
CA LEU A 49 -7.84 0.72 -24.74
C LEU A 49 -6.54 1.00 -25.49
N GLY A 50 -6.48 0.67 -26.80
CA GLY A 50 -5.36 1.01 -27.66
C GLY A 50 -5.12 2.52 -27.74
N LEU A 51 -6.19 3.30 -27.87
CA LEU A 51 -6.12 4.77 -27.89
C LEU A 51 -5.64 5.35 -26.54
N LEU A 52 -6.03 4.75 -25.40
CA LEU A 52 -5.51 5.16 -24.10
C LEU A 52 -4.00 4.91 -23.99
N ALA A 53 -3.54 3.76 -24.48
CA ALA A 53 -2.12 3.44 -24.51
C ALA A 53 -1.33 4.38 -25.46
N ALA A 54 -1.87 4.67 -26.64
CA ALA A 54 -1.29 5.60 -27.61
C ALA A 54 -1.18 7.05 -27.08
N LYS A 55 -2.05 7.44 -26.15
CA LYS A 55 -1.95 8.71 -25.40
C LYS A 55 -0.83 8.72 -24.35
N GLY A 56 -0.03 7.66 -24.25
CA GLY A 56 1.09 7.55 -23.30
C GLY A 56 0.69 7.12 -21.88
N LEU A 57 -0.52 6.63 -21.64
CA LEU A 57 -0.89 6.12 -20.33
C LEU A 57 -0.14 4.80 -20.04
N ALA A 58 0.38 4.69 -18.83
CA ALA A 58 1.05 3.46 -18.39
C ALA A 58 0.08 2.26 -18.40
N PRO A 59 0.53 1.03 -18.72
CA PRO A 59 -0.29 -0.19 -18.74
C PRO A 59 -1.13 -0.39 -17.48
N ALA A 60 -0.54 -0.15 -16.31
CA ALA A 60 -1.25 -0.25 -15.03
C ALA A 60 -2.40 0.78 -14.90
N THR A 61 -2.25 1.96 -15.48
CA THR A 61 -3.29 2.99 -15.53
C THR A 61 -4.42 2.56 -16.46
N CYS A 62 -4.10 2.08 -17.66
CA CYS A 62 -5.09 1.53 -18.61
C CYS A 62 -5.88 0.38 -17.98
N ASN A 63 -5.20 -0.55 -17.28
CA ASN A 63 -5.83 -1.65 -16.55
C ASN A 63 -6.76 -1.15 -15.45
N ARG A 64 -6.39 -0.09 -14.75
CA ARG A 64 -7.24 0.52 -13.73
C ARG A 64 -8.50 1.15 -14.34
N ILE A 65 -8.36 1.82 -15.49
CA ILE A 65 -9.48 2.41 -16.25
C ILE A 65 -10.40 1.29 -16.74
N LEU A 66 -9.85 0.24 -17.35
CA LEU A 66 -10.60 -0.94 -17.77
C LEU A 66 -11.37 -1.58 -16.61
N SER A 67 -10.75 -1.70 -15.42
CA SER A 67 -11.41 -2.25 -14.22
C SER A 67 -12.63 -1.44 -13.80
N VAL A 68 -12.60 -0.11 -13.92
CA VAL A 68 -13.77 0.74 -13.66
C VAL A 68 -14.84 0.50 -14.72
N PHE A 69 -14.48 0.44 -16.00
CA PHE A 69 -15.44 0.18 -17.08
C PHE A 69 -16.08 -1.21 -16.97
N LYS A 70 -15.27 -2.24 -16.65
CA LYS A 70 -15.79 -3.59 -16.35
C LYS A 70 -16.82 -3.56 -15.20
N SER A 71 -16.58 -2.76 -14.15
CA SER A 71 -17.51 -2.64 -13.03
C SER A 71 -18.83 -1.98 -13.45
N ILE A 72 -18.79 -1.00 -14.37
CA ILE A 72 -19.99 -0.36 -14.93
C ILE A 72 -20.80 -1.37 -15.76
N CYS A 73 -20.13 -2.09 -16.66
CA CYS A 73 -20.79 -3.09 -17.53
C CYS A 73 -21.36 -4.25 -16.69
N SER A 74 -20.65 -4.72 -15.67
CA SER A 74 -21.15 -5.75 -14.77
C SER A 74 -22.39 -5.31 -14.01
N LEU A 75 -22.44 -4.06 -13.55
CA LEU A 75 -23.65 -3.52 -12.93
C LEU A 75 -24.81 -3.42 -13.92
N ALA A 76 -24.53 -3.07 -15.17
CA ALA A 76 -25.54 -3.01 -16.24
C ALA A 76 -26.11 -4.41 -16.54
N VAL A 77 -25.30 -5.45 -16.52
CA VAL A 77 -25.77 -6.86 -16.67
C VAL A 77 -26.64 -7.25 -15.47
N ILE A 78 -26.18 -7.00 -14.24
CA ILE A 78 -26.95 -7.30 -13.02
C ILE A 78 -28.32 -6.58 -13.01
N ARG A 79 -28.42 -5.41 -13.65
CA ARG A 79 -29.65 -4.62 -13.74
C ARG A 79 -30.49 -4.95 -14.98
N GLY A 80 -30.11 -5.95 -15.77
CA GLY A 80 -30.83 -6.35 -16.97
C GLY A 80 -30.76 -5.35 -18.15
N VAL A 81 -29.84 -4.37 -18.05
CA VAL A 81 -29.63 -3.36 -19.11
C VAL A 81 -28.81 -3.95 -20.25
N LEU A 82 -27.89 -4.85 -19.93
CA LEU A 82 -27.08 -5.58 -20.89
C LEU A 82 -27.31 -7.09 -20.73
N PRO A 83 -27.45 -7.84 -21.80
CA PRO A 83 -27.48 -9.31 -21.75
C PRO A 83 -26.10 -9.88 -21.36
N VAL A 84 -25.03 -9.28 -21.89
CA VAL A 84 -23.64 -9.70 -21.68
C VAL A 84 -22.74 -8.46 -21.61
N SER A 85 -21.66 -8.53 -20.84
CA SER A 85 -20.68 -7.45 -20.75
C SER A 85 -19.80 -7.37 -22.00
N PRO A 86 -19.68 -6.23 -22.68
CA PRO A 86 -18.75 -6.04 -23.78
C PRO A 86 -17.28 -6.19 -23.36
N CYS A 87 -17.00 -6.19 -22.05
CA CYS A 87 -15.64 -6.38 -21.52
C CYS A 87 -15.30 -7.86 -21.26
N MET A 88 -16.19 -8.79 -21.57
CA MET A 88 -15.93 -10.22 -21.37
C MET A 88 -14.76 -10.68 -22.24
N GLY A 89 -13.82 -11.44 -21.64
CA GLY A 89 -12.65 -11.96 -22.37
C GLY A 89 -11.55 -10.93 -22.65
N ILE A 90 -11.74 -9.63 -22.35
CA ILE A 90 -10.67 -8.63 -22.53
C ILE A 90 -9.61 -8.82 -21.45
N ALA A 91 -8.39 -9.19 -21.86
CA ALA A 91 -7.24 -9.32 -20.97
C ALA A 91 -6.68 -7.93 -20.58
N PRO A 92 -6.19 -7.76 -19.37
CA PRO A 92 -5.44 -6.56 -19.00
C PRO A 92 -4.09 -6.52 -19.74
N PHE A 93 -3.56 -5.32 -19.96
CA PHE A 93 -2.20 -5.17 -20.46
C PHE A 93 -1.18 -5.82 -19.52
N PRO A 94 -0.12 -6.44 -20.04
CA PRO A 94 0.95 -6.94 -19.21
C PRO A 94 1.58 -5.78 -18.44
N THR A 95 1.71 -5.95 -17.13
CA THR A 95 2.40 -4.99 -16.27
C THR A 95 3.76 -5.53 -15.90
N ARG A 96 4.76 -4.65 -15.81
CA ARG A 96 6.08 -5.06 -15.32
C ARG A 96 5.94 -5.73 -13.95
N GLN A 97 6.81 -6.72 -13.71
CA GLN A 97 6.92 -7.40 -12.42
C GLN A 97 6.95 -6.39 -11.26
N LEU A 98 6.46 -6.81 -10.11
CA LEU A 98 6.48 -6.00 -8.89
C LEU A 98 7.91 -5.54 -8.62
N ARG A 99 8.08 -4.24 -8.50
CA ARG A 99 9.38 -3.66 -8.15
C ARG A 99 9.75 -4.07 -6.73
N GLU A 100 10.90 -4.71 -6.59
CA GLU A 100 11.44 -5.20 -5.32
C GLU A 100 12.53 -4.26 -4.79
N ARG A 101 12.17 -3.00 -4.52
CA ARG A 101 13.08 -2.02 -3.95
C ARG A 101 12.85 -1.89 -2.45
N TYR A 102 13.86 -2.16 -1.68
CA TYR A 102 13.97 -1.87 -0.24
C TYR A 102 15.34 -1.27 0.06
N LEU A 103 15.48 -0.59 1.18
CA LEU A 103 16.75 0.02 1.59
C LEU A 103 17.71 -1.06 2.08
N THR A 104 18.97 -0.94 1.72
CA THR A 104 20.05 -1.68 2.38
C THR A 104 20.17 -1.21 3.83
N GLN A 105 20.85 -1.97 4.67
CA GLN A 105 21.10 -1.58 6.06
C GLN A 105 21.82 -0.22 6.16
N HIS A 106 22.79 0.01 5.30
CA HIS A 106 23.51 1.28 5.23
C HIS A 106 22.61 2.44 4.82
N GLU A 107 21.77 2.28 3.79
CA GLU A 107 20.81 3.29 3.36
C GLU A 107 19.79 3.60 4.45
N ALA A 108 19.27 2.58 5.12
CA ALA A 108 18.31 2.72 6.20
C ALA A 108 18.90 3.50 7.40
N ARG A 109 20.15 3.19 7.79
CA ARG A 109 20.86 3.92 8.85
C ARG A 109 21.08 5.38 8.49
N ARG A 110 21.55 5.67 7.27
CA ARG A 110 21.72 7.06 6.79
C ARG A 110 20.41 7.82 6.79
N LEU A 111 19.34 7.20 6.35
CA LEU A 111 18.00 7.80 6.38
C LEU A 111 17.56 8.11 7.81
N LEU A 112 17.68 7.17 8.74
CA LEU A 112 17.33 7.40 10.14
C LEU A 112 18.13 8.52 10.76
N GLN A 113 19.44 8.58 10.53
CA GLN A 113 20.30 9.67 11.02
C GLN A 113 19.84 11.03 10.51
N ALA A 114 19.54 11.15 9.22
CA ALA A 114 19.05 12.41 8.63
C ALA A 114 17.66 12.80 9.19
N LEU A 115 16.81 11.84 9.51
CA LEU A 115 15.49 12.08 10.10
C LEU A 115 15.58 12.46 11.58
N HIS A 116 16.52 11.90 12.35
CA HIS A 116 16.71 12.20 13.78
C HIS A 116 17.00 13.67 14.04
N GLY A 117 17.86 14.27 13.25
CA GLY A 117 18.23 15.69 13.39
C GLY A 117 17.13 16.68 12.99
N SER A 118 16.01 16.22 12.46
CA SER A 118 14.94 17.11 11.97
C SER A 118 13.80 17.25 13.01
N PRO A 119 13.43 18.49 13.40
CA PRO A 119 12.28 18.74 14.28
C PRO A 119 10.93 18.63 13.56
N ARG A 120 10.93 18.44 12.24
CA ARG A 120 9.72 18.45 11.41
C ARG A 120 8.85 17.25 11.66
N LEU A 121 7.53 17.46 11.71
CA LEU A 121 6.55 16.37 11.86
C LEU A 121 6.63 15.33 10.73
N GLU A 122 6.93 15.79 9.51
CA GLU A 122 7.12 14.89 8.36
C GLU A 122 8.29 13.91 8.59
N ALA A 123 9.37 14.36 9.23
CA ALA A 123 10.51 13.51 9.57
C ALA A 123 10.11 12.46 10.62
N LYS A 124 9.40 12.87 11.68
CA LYS A 124 8.90 11.95 12.71
C LYS A 124 7.91 10.92 12.14
N ALA A 125 7.05 11.34 11.20
CA ALA A 125 6.16 10.42 10.50
C ALA A 125 6.94 9.39 9.67
N LEU A 126 8.00 9.79 8.96
CA LEU A 126 8.85 8.88 8.18
C LEU A 126 9.61 7.90 9.09
N GLN A 127 10.11 8.35 10.24
CA GLN A 127 10.73 7.46 11.23
C GLN A 127 9.74 6.38 11.68
N LEU A 128 8.52 6.76 12.06
CA LEU A 128 7.49 5.80 12.46
C LEU A 128 7.10 4.85 11.33
N LEU A 129 7.06 5.32 10.07
CA LEU A 129 6.80 4.45 8.91
C LEU A 129 7.89 3.38 8.75
N LEU A 130 9.16 3.75 8.94
CA LEU A 130 10.27 2.81 8.83
C LEU A 130 10.31 1.83 10.02
N LEU A 131 10.06 2.31 11.24
CA LEU A 131 10.12 1.51 12.46
C LEU A 131 8.92 0.57 12.67
N THR A 132 7.80 0.83 11.99
CA THR A 132 6.57 0.04 12.19
C THR A 132 6.10 -0.70 10.94
N GLY A 133 6.61 -0.36 9.78
CA GLY A 133 6.11 -0.87 8.51
C GLY A 133 4.65 -0.49 8.23
N ALA A 134 4.07 0.48 8.94
CA ALA A 134 2.69 0.92 8.77
C ALA A 134 2.44 1.56 7.39
N ARG A 135 1.18 1.64 6.98
CA ARG A 135 0.83 2.40 5.78
C ARG A 135 0.89 3.91 6.07
N LYS A 136 1.31 4.71 5.07
CA LYS A 136 1.38 6.17 5.21
C LYS A 136 0.12 6.77 5.83
N SER A 137 -1.04 6.38 5.34
CA SER A 137 -2.31 6.90 5.83
C SER A 137 -2.65 6.46 7.27
N GLU A 138 -2.11 5.35 7.75
CA GLU A 138 -2.32 4.87 9.12
C GLU A 138 -1.55 5.75 10.11
N ILE A 139 -0.31 6.11 9.79
CA ILE A 139 0.50 7.02 10.60
C ILE A 139 -0.02 8.46 10.54
N LEU A 140 -0.24 9.01 9.33
CA LEU A 140 -0.66 10.41 9.19
C LEU A 140 -2.05 10.68 9.78
N LYS A 141 -2.92 9.67 9.86
CA LYS A 141 -4.27 9.75 10.45
C LYS A 141 -4.33 9.14 11.85
N ALA A 142 -3.19 8.90 12.49
CA ALA A 142 -3.16 8.43 13.87
C ALA A 142 -3.71 9.51 14.81
N ARG A 143 -4.48 9.08 15.82
CA ARG A 143 -5.04 9.97 16.85
C ARG A 143 -4.48 9.59 18.21
N TRP A 144 -4.33 10.56 19.08
CA TRP A 144 -3.82 10.36 20.42
C TRP A 144 -4.65 9.35 21.23
N GLU A 145 -5.97 9.35 21.07
CA GLU A 145 -6.89 8.42 21.75
C GLU A 145 -6.68 6.94 21.36
N HIS A 146 -6.01 6.69 20.22
CA HIS A 146 -5.74 5.35 19.73
C HIS A 146 -4.34 4.82 20.10
N ILE A 147 -3.57 5.60 20.86
CA ILE A 147 -2.21 5.25 21.25
C ILE A 147 -2.20 4.72 22.68
N HIS A 148 -1.68 3.53 22.86
CA HIS A 148 -1.53 2.85 24.14
C HIS A 148 -0.04 2.62 24.40
N LEU A 149 0.65 3.64 24.90
CA LEU A 149 2.12 3.63 25.06
C LEU A 149 2.59 2.51 25.99
N GLU A 150 1.88 2.27 27.10
CA GLU A 150 2.19 1.21 28.06
C GLU A 150 2.03 -0.21 27.49
N LYS A 151 1.21 -0.34 26.43
CA LYS A 151 1.00 -1.60 25.71
C LYS A 151 1.80 -1.68 24.42
N HIS A 152 2.59 -0.66 24.09
CA HIS A 152 3.34 -0.56 22.86
C HIS A 152 2.46 -0.75 21.60
N LEU A 153 1.25 -0.16 21.61
CA LEU A 153 0.27 -0.37 20.55
C LEU A 153 -0.31 0.96 20.02
N LEU A 154 -0.45 1.04 18.70
CA LEU A 154 -1.27 2.02 18.02
C LEU A 154 -2.44 1.28 17.36
N THR A 155 -3.67 1.58 17.78
CA THR A 155 -4.90 1.03 17.21
C THR A 155 -5.29 1.80 15.96
N VAL A 156 -5.50 1.11 14.85
CA VAL A 156 -6.08 1.65 13.62
C VAL A 156 -7.53 1.18 13.54
N PRO A 157 -8.53 2.01 13.89
CA PRO A 157 -9.92 1.56 14.05
C PRO A 157 -10.52 1.02 12.75
N LEU A 158 -10.18 1.66 11.64
CA LEU A 158 -10.68 1.32 10.31
C LEU A 158 -9.53 1.19 9.34
N SER A 159 -8.94 0.01 9.27
CA SER A 159 -7.93 -0.32 8.27
C SER A 159 -8.55 -0.40 6.86
N LYS A 160 -7.72 -0.55 5.83
CA LYS A 160 -8.19 -0.76 4.44
C LYS A 160 -9.10 -2.00 4.30
N SER A 161 -9.01 -2.96 5.24
CA SER A 161 -9.82 -4.17 5.29
C SER A 161 -11.14 -4.03 6.06
N ASN A 162 -11.52 -2.81 6.47
CA ASN A 162 -12.71 -2.48 7.28
C ASN A 162 -12.76 -3.18 8.66
N ARG A 163 -11.59 -3.62 9.17
CA ARG A 163 -11.43 -4.18 10.52
C ARG A 163 -10.38 -3.39 11.28
N PRO A 164 -10.51 -3.26 12.59
CA PRO A 164 -9.45 -2.68 13.40
C PRO A 164 -8.19 -3.53 13.30
N ARG A 165 -7.04 -2.88 13.36
CA ARG A 165 -5.75 -3.56 13.49
C ARG A 165 -4.87 -2.82 14.50
N HIS A 166 -3.95 -3.53 15.11
CA HIS A 166 -2.95 -2.98 15.98
C HIS A 166 -1.60 -2.91 15.27
N ILE A 167 -0.90 -1.80 15.43
CA ILE A 167 0.48 -1.60 15.02
C ILE A 167 1.31 -1.70 16.30
N VAL A 168 2.25 -2.64 16.33
CA VAL A 168 3.19 -2.81 17.45
C VAL A 168 4.25 -1.72 17.33
N LEU A 169 4.57 -1.08 18.45
CA LEU A 169 5.53 0.00 18.57
C LEU A 169 6.78 -0.52 19.32
N SER A 170 7.94 -0.34 18.74
CA SER A 170 9.22 -0.53 19.44
C SER A 170 9.42 0.59 20.47
N ASP A 171 10.36 0.41 21.41
CA ASP A 171 10.73 1.45 22.40
C ASP A 171 11.11 2.76 21.72
N GLU A 172 11.83 2.68 20.60
CA GLU A 172 12.21 3.86 19.81
C GLU A 172 10.99 4.56 19.20
N ALA A 173 10.02 3.80 18.69
CA ALA A 173 8.77 4.37 18.16
C ALA A 173 7.95 5.03 19.28
N VAL A 174 7.90 4.43 20.48
CA VAL A 174 7.27 5.00 21.67
C VAL A 174 7.97 6.29 22.07
N ALA A 175 9.30 6.30 22.10
CA ALA A 175 10.08 7.50 22.43
C ALA A 175 9.79 8.65 21.44
N ILE A 176 9.74 8.37 20.14
CA ILE A 176 9.38 9.37 19.13
C ILE A 176 7.99 9.94 19.43
N ILE A 177 7.00 9.09 19.71
CA ILE A 177 5.62 9.53 19.96
C ILE A 177 5.54 10.38 21.25
N ARG A 178 6.24 10.00 22.32
CA ARG A 178 6.27 10.77 23.58
C ARG A 178 6.79 12.19 23.38
N HIS A 179 7.73 12.39 22.47
CA HIS A 179 8.32 13.70 22.17
C HIS A 179 7.55 14.53 21.13
N LEU A 180 6.44 14.02 20.58
CA LEU A 180 5.62 14.79 19.67
C LEU A 180 4.82 15.88 20.41
N PRO A 181 4.70 17.09 19.83
CA PRO A 181 3.94 18.17 20.44
C PRO A 181 2.44 17.81 20.48
N ARG A 182 1.89 17.68 21.69
CA ARG A 182 0.45 17.47 21.89
C ARG A 182 -0.26 18.81 22.04
N ARG A 183 -1.20 19.08 21.16
CA ARG A 183 -2.07 20.27 21.22
C ARG A 183 -3.40 19.89 21.83
N PRO A 184 -3.89 20.61 22.86
CA PRO A 184 -5.13 20.25 23.57
C PRO A 184 -6.33 20.05 22.64
N ASP A 185 -6.51 20.93 21.65
CA ASP A 185 -7.66 20.94 20.75
C ASP A 185 -7.44 20.14 19.47
N CYS A 186 -6.36 19.33 19.39
CA CYS A 186 -6.04 18.57 18.22
C CYS A 186 -5.96 17.06 18.50
N PRO A 187 -6.89 16.25 17.99
CA PRO A 187 -6.88 14.83 18.23
C PRO A 187 -5.78 14.07 17.46
N TRP A 188 -5.15 14.71 16.47
CA TRP A 188 -4.21 14.06 15.57
C TRP A 188 -2.79 14.03 16.12
N LEU A 189 -2.14 12.88 15.98
CA LEU A 189 -0.71 12.73 16.28
C LEU A 189 0.14 13.63 15.36
N PHE A 190 -0.27 13.74 14.11
CA PHE A 190 0.34 14.58 13.09
C PHE A 190 -0.68 15.62 12.61
N PRO A 191 -0.78 16.79 13.27
CA PRO A 191 -1.67 17.85 12.86
C PRO A 191 -1.24 18.45 11.52
N GLY A 192 -2.24 18.73 10.67
CA GLY A 192 -2.05 19.43 9.41
C GLY A 192 -2.00 20.96 9.59
N ARG A 193 -1.82 21.66 8.49
CA ARG A 193 -1.87 23.13 8.45
C ARG A 193 -3.29 23.67 8.69
N THR A 194 -4.29 22.95 8.23
CA THR A 194 -5.71 23.29 8.45
C THR A 194 -6.15 22.77 9.82
N ALA A 195 -6.74 23.64 10.64
CA ALA A 195 -7.25 23.28 11.94
C ALA A 195 -8.20 22.06 11.88
N GLY A 196 -8.12 21.16 12.84
CA GLY A 196 -8.95 19.95 12.91
C GLY A 196 -8.65 18.88 11.84
N ARG A 197 -7.66 19.08 10.96
CA ARG A 197 -7.26 18.11 9.94
C ARG A 197 -5.90 17.50 10.24
N PRO A 198 -5.68 16.22 9.90
CA PRO A 198 -4.37 15.60 9.98
C PRO A 198 -3.44 16.12 8.88
N LEU A 199 -2.14 15.89 9.04
CA LEU A 199 -1.15 16.11 8.01
C LEU A 199 -1.53 15.33 6.74
N SER A 200 -1.75 16.07 5.66
CA SER A 200 -2.33 15.51 4.43
C SER A 200 -1.32 14.70 3.62
N ASP A 201 -0.09 15.19 3.54
CA ASP A 201 0.99 14.55 2.80
C ASP A 201 2.36 14.93 3.33
N ILE A 202 3.31 14.03 3.09
CA ILE A 202 4.72 14.17 3.43
C ILE A 202 5.61 14.07 2.18
N TYR A 203 5.00 14.08 0.99
CA TYR A 203 5.69 13.79 -0.27
C TYR A 203 6.76 14.83 -0.61
N LEU A 204 6.47 16.12 -0.43
CA LEU A 204 7.44 17.16 -0.74
C LEU A 204 8.69 17.07 0.14
N PHE A 205 8.51 16.85 1.45
CA PHE A 205 9.61 16.65 2.38
C PHE A 205 10.41 15.40 2.00
N TRP A 206 9.73 14.27 1.75
CA TRP A 206 10.35 13.02 1.32
C TRP A 206 11.14 13.20 0.02
N ASN A 207 10.55 13.88 -0.97
CA ASN A 207 11.18 14.07 -2.27
C ASN A 207 12.47 14.89 -2.19
N HIS A 208 12.51 15.88 -1.33
CA HIS A 208 13.72 16.63 -1.04
C HIS A 208 14.78 15.77 -0.33
N LEU A 209 14.40 15.13 0.77
CA LEU A 209 15.30 14.31 1.59
C LEU A 209 15.91 13.14 0.80
N ARG A 210 15.10 12.39 0.06
CA ARG A 210 15.60 11.24 -0.71
C ARG A 210 16.62 11.64 -1.79
N ARG A 211 16.48 12.84 -2.39
CA ARG A 211 17.47 13.37 -3.34
C ARG A 211 18.77 13.70 -2.66
N GLN A 212 18.73 14.35 -1.50
CA GLN A 212 19.94 14.66 -0.70
C GLN A 212 20.69 13.39 -0.28
N LEU A 213 19.97 12.31 -0.03
CA LEU A 213 20.54 11.03 0.38
C LEU A 213 20.87 10.08 -0.79
N ASN A 214 20.77 10.53 -2.05
CA ASN A 214 20.94 9.68 -3.24
C ASN A 214 20.00 8.45 -3.25
N LEU A 215 18.77 8.62 -2.76
CA LEU A 215 17.70 7.62 -2.71
C LEU A 215 16.55 7.98 -3.67
N ALA A 216 16.85 8.66 -4.79
CA ALA A 216 15.85 9.21 -5.71
C ALA A 216 14.87 8.15 -6.26
N ASP A 217 15.31 6.91 -6.33
CA ASP A 217 14.52 5.77 -6.76
C ASP A 217 13.59 5.20 -5.68
N VAL A 218 13.77 5.55 -4.40
CA VAL A 218 13.00 5.04 -3.26
C VAL A 218 11.69 5.82 -3.09
N ARG A 219 10.59 5.11 -2.90
CA ARG A 219 9.25 5.67 -2.60
C ARG A 219 8.94 5.51 -1.12
N ILE A 220 8.05 6.34 -0.59
CA ILE A 220 7.59 6.23 0.82
C ILE A 220 7.09 4.80 1.15
N HIS A 221 6.43 4.13 0.19
CA HIS A 221 5.94 2.76 0.41
C HIS A 221 7.07 1.73 0.51
N ASP A 222 8.22 2.03 -0.08
CA ASP A 222 9.39 1.15 -0.02
C ASP A 222 10.01 1.09 1.41
N LEU A 223 9.70 2.05 2.30
CA LEU A 223 10.03 1.97 3.72
C LEU A 223 9.34 0.78 4.41
N ARG A 224 8.10 0.49 4.02
CA ARG A 224 7.38 -0.69 4.50
C ARG A 224 7.98 -1.99 3.92
N HIS A 225 8.44 -1.96 2.67
CA HIS A 225 9.20 -3.08 2.10
C HIS A 225 10.51 -3.29 2.84
N THR A 226 11.20 -2.21 3.21
CA THR A 226 12.43 -2.24 4.01
C THR A 226 12.19 -2.87 5.38
N PHE A 227 11.14 -2.45 6.09
CA PHE A 227 10.77 -3.05 7.38
C PHE A 227 10.56 -4.56 7.26
N ALA A 228 9.79 -5.01 6.26
CA ALA A 228 9.57 -6.43 6.02
C ALA A 228 10.86 -7.19 5.70
N SER A 229 11.69 -6.62 4.83
CA SER A 229 12.96 -7.20 4.41
C SER A 229 13.95 -7.36 5.57
N ILE A 230 14.03 -6.34 6.44
CA ILE A 230 14.87 -6.40 7.66
C ILE A 230 14.42 -7.56 8.56
N LEU A 231 13.13 -7.73 8.80
CA LEU A 231 12.62 -8.79 9.65
C LEU A 231 12.90 -10.20 9.06
N VAL A 232 12.64 -10.38 7.76
CA VAL A 232 12.89 -11.68 7.11
C VAL A 232 14.39 -12.01 7.12
N ASN A 233 15.26 -11.05 6.81
CA ASN A 233 16.71 -11.24 6.87
C ASN A 233 17.23 -11.46 8.30
N ALA A 234 16.49 -11.00 9.32
CA ALA A 234 16.78 -11.29 10.73
C ALA A 234 16.24 -12.66 11.19
N GLY A 235 15.65 -13.47 10.29
CA GLY A 235 15.16 -14.81 10.59
C GLY A 235 13.72 -14.89 11.09
N HIS A 236 12.98 -13.76 11.14
CA HIS A 236 11.57 -13.80 11.50
C HIS A 236 10.73 -14.51 10.44
N SER A 237 9.74 -15.28 10.89
CA SER A 237 8.85 -16.00 10.01
C SER A 237 7.97 -15.06 9.16
N LEU A 238 7.61 -15.50 7.96
CA LEU A 238 6.69 -14.75 7.10
C LEU A 238 5.32 -14.51 7.77
N TYR A 239 4.92 -15.39 8.71
CA TYR A 239 3.71 -15.22 9.50
C TYR A 239 3.81 -14.02 10.45
N GLU A 240 4.92 -13.87 11.18
CA GLU A 240 5.15 -12.71 12.06
C GLU A 240 5.19 -11.41 11.24
N VAL A 241 5.92 -11.41 10.12
CA VAL A 241 5.97 -10.27 9.20
C VAL A 241 4.58 -9.92 8.68
N GLN A 242 3.77 -10.92 8.30
CA GLN A 242 2.38 -10.73 7.87
C GLN A 242 1.54 -10.05 8.95
N ARG A 243 1.66 -10.53 10.19
CA ARG A 243 0.93 -10.01 11.36
C ARG A 243 1.33 -8.56 11.65
N LEU A 244 2.62 -8.25 11.71
CA LEU A 244 3.15 -6.90 11.94
C LEU A 244 2.72 -5.92 10.85
N LEU A 245 2.81 -6.34 9.59
CA LEU A 245 2.35 -5.53 8.47
C LEU A 245 0.81 -5.42 8.39
N GLY A 246 0.07 -6.36 8.96
CA GLY A 246 -1.39 -6.46 8.84
C GLY A 246 -1.83 -6.73 7.40
N HIS A 247 -1.17 -7.69 6.74
CA HIS A 247 -1.62 -8.22 5.46
C HIS A 247 -2.74 -9.21 5.68
N ARG A 248 -3.90 -8.98 5.05
CA ARG A 248 -5.03 -9.91 5.09
C ARG A 248 -4.75 -11.17 4.25
N ASP A 249 -4.16 -10.96 3.07
CA ASP A 249 -3.82 -12.02 2.15
C ASP A 249 -2.35 -12.39 2.34
N PRO A 250 -2.05 -13.65 2.72
CA PRO A 250 -0.67 -14.15 2.85
C PRO A 250 0.17 -13.95 1.58
N ARG A 251 -0.44 -14.02 0.41
CA ARG A 251 0.23 -13.82 -0.89
C ARG A 251 0.96 -12.48 -0.96
N THR A 252 0.46 -11.46 -0.25
CA THR A 252 1.12 -10.15 -0.18
C THR A 252 2.46 -10.22 0.55
N THR A 253 2.61 -11.14 1.51
CA THR A 253 3.85 -11.32 2.29
C THR A 253 4.79 -12.30 1.61
N MET A 254 4.27 -13.25 0.82
CA MET A 254 5.07 -14.24 0.07
C MET A 254 6.10 -13.61 -0.87
N ARG A 255 5.90 -12.35 -1.26
CA ARG A 255 6.91 -11.60 -2.04
C ARG A 255 8.27 -11.46 -1.35
N TYR A 256 8.34 -11.66 -0.04
CA TYR A 256 9.59 -11.62 0.74
C TYR A 256 10.19 -13.00 0.99
N ALA A 257 9.54 -14.08 0.54
CA ALA A 257 9.98 -15.46 0.82
C ALA A 257 11.40 -15.76 0.29
N HIS A 258 11.77 -15.14 -0.82
CA HIS A 258 13.10 -15.32 -1.43
C HIS A 258 14.24 -14.73 -0.59
N LEU A 259 13.96 -13.87 0.40
CA LEU A 259 14.97 -13.25 1.28
C LEU A 259 15.39 -14.16 2.44
N GLY A 260 14.65 -15.22 2.73
CA GLY A 260 14.87 -16.10 3.88
C GLY A 260 15.80 -17.30 3.59
N HIS A 261 16.70 -17.24 2.62
CA HIS A 261 17.54 -18.40 2.27
C HIS A 261 18.43 -18.86 3.44
N ASP A 262 19.07 -17.94 4.15
CA ASP A 262 19.95 -18.28 5.29
C ASP A 262 19.13 -18.88 6.45
N SER A 263 17.90 -18.45 6.66
CA SER A 263 17.01 -19.03 7.67
C SER A 263 16.55 -20.45 7.30
N LEU A 264 16.43 -20.78 6.02
CA LEU A 264 16.12 -22.14 5.55
C LEU A 264 17.30 -23.07 5.78
N LEU A 265 18.53 -22.63 5.54
CA LEU A 265 19.74 -23.40 5.85
C LEU A 265 19.87 -23.66 7.35
N ALA A 266 19.66 -22.63 8.19
CA ALA A 266 19.68 -22.77 9.63
C ALA A 266 18.57 -23.73 10.12
N ALA A 267 17.36 -23.64 9.58
CA ALA A 267 16.26 -24.54 9.90
C ALA A 267 16.57 -25.99 9.51
N ALA A 268 17.14 -26.22 8.32
CA ALA A 268 17.58 -27.55 7.90
C ALA A 268 18.67 -28.12 8.84
N GLY A 269 19.62 -27.28 9.27
CA GLY A 269 20.65 -27.65 10.24
C GLY A 269 20.09 -28.02 11.63
N THR A 270 18.98 -27.41 12.04
CA THR A 270 18.33 -27.69 13.32
C THR A 270 17.93 -29.17 13.46
N VAL A 271 17.45 -29.79 12.37
CA VAL A 271 17.09 -31.23 12.37
C VAL A 271 18.32 -32.10 12.64
N SER A 272 19.44 -31.78 12.01
CA SER A 272 20.68 -32.50 12.22
C SER A 272 21.22 -32.35 13.64
N ILE A 273 21.08 -31.18 14.22
CA ILE A 273 21.44 -30.90 15.65
C ILE A 273 20.53 -31.68 16.59
N PHE A 274 19.20 -31.67 16.34
CA PHE A 274 18.22 -32.36 17.16
C PHE A 274 18.40 -33.89 17.14
N LEU A 275 18.77 -34.47 15.98
CA LEU A 275 18.99 -35.88 15.83
C LEU A 275 20.38 -36.35 16.36
N GLY A 276 21.14 -35.41 16.97
CA GLY A 276 22.51 -35.68 17.42
C GLY A 276 23.41 -35.95 16.22
N ASN A 277 24.39 -35.08 15.97
CA ASN A 277 25.37 -35.19 14.86
C ASN A 277 25.86 -36.63 14.70
N THR A 278 25.16 -37.47 13.98
CA THR A 278 25.67 -38.74 13.54
C THR A 278 26.67 -38.42 12.42
N SER A 279 27.92 -38.30 12.79
CA SER A 279 29.02 -38.19 11.85
C SER A 279 28.94 -39.37 10.91
N ILE A 280 28.51 -39.15 9.68
CA ILE A 280 28.67 -40.13 8.60
C ILE A 280 30.14 -40.11 8.30
N THR A 281 30.90 -41.01 8.98
CA THR A 281 32.27 -41.33 8.62
C THR A 281 32.19 -42.05 7.27
N THR A 282 32.43 -41.29 6.20
CA THR A 282 32.64 -41.91 4.88
C THR A 282 33.94 -42.69 4.96
N ALA A 283 33.83 -44.02 4.92
CA ALA A 283 34.93 -44.95 4.70
C ALA A 283 35.39 -44.90 3.23
#